data_f26e73f35f170c2c464bfa231c2cea99
#
_entry.id   f26e73f35f170c2c464bfa231c2cea99
#
_cell.length_a   1.000
_cell.length_b   1.000
_cell.length_c   1.000
_cell.angle_alpha   90.00
_cell.angle_beta   90.00
_cell.angle_gamma   90.00
#
_symmetry.space_group_name_H-M   'P 1'
#
loop_
_entity.id
_entity.type
_entity.pdbx_description
1 polymer ?
#
loop_
_entity_poly.entity_id
_entity_poly.type
_entity_poly.pdbx_seq_one_letter_code
_entity_poly.pdbx_strand_id
1 'polypeptide(L)'
;VTGEHGAERPGTWEYYDRRAVEGARTIGHALAYWKGLGVEATLSEIEAEAAEVRQLIRSMPPSPFVEVGAGPGTFTADLPGWGIALDQSEAALRVVRSGPDGTPVVRGDARRLPVRDRAVARVFAAHIYGLLTKEERRPFLSEARRIAEELVVVDAGRPPGVPAEHWQHRTLGGGETFSVFRRHFDAEALAAEIDGRPLFSGRFYVMVTA
;
A
#
# COMPACT_ATOMS: atom_id res chain seq x y z
N VAL A 1 -11.72 38.38 -10.73
CA VAL A 1 -11.10 37.31 -9.98
C VAL A 1 -10.83 36.21 -10.97
N THR A 2 -9.63 36.21 -11.52
CA THR A 2 -9.12 35.25 -12.52
C THR A 2 -8.67 34.00 -11.79
N GLY A 3 -9.39 32.88 -12.00
CA GLY A 3 -8.97 31.57 -11.56
C GLY A 3 -7.68 31.18 -12.28
N GLU A 4 -6.58 31.05 -11.54
CA GLU A 4 -5.41 30.34 -11.99
C GLU A 4 -5.79 28.87 -12.21
N HIS A 5 -5.93 28.48 -13.47
CA HIS A 5 -5.86 27.07 -13.85
C HIS A 5 -4.42 26.63 -13.60
N GLY A 6 -4.16 26.19 -12.37
CA GLY A 6 -2.89 25.57 -12.02
C GLY A 6 -2.67 24.37 -12.93
N ALA A 7 -1.50 24.31 -13.56
CA ALA A 7 -1.04 23.13 -14.25
C ALA A 7 -1.32 21.90 -13.37
N GLU A 8 -1.96 20.85 -13.91
CA GLU A 8 -2.20 19.60 -13.21
C GLU A 8 -0.88 19.13 -12.61
N ARG A 9 -0.78 19.20 -11.28
CA ARG A 9 0.43 18.71 -10.61
C ARG A 9 0.46 17.21 -10.77
N PRO A 10 1.61 16.64 -11.16
CA PRO A 10 1.75 15.21 -11.25
C PRO A 10 1.23 14.54 -9.98
N GLY A 11 0.39 13.51 -10.14
CA GLY A 11 -0.40 12.92 -9.07
C GLY A 11 0.33 11.81 -8.30
N THR A 12 -0.40 11.22 -7.37
CA THR A 12 0.07 10.13 -6.50
C THR A 12 0.74 9.00 -7.30
N TRP A 13 0.12 8.56 -8.38
CA TRP A 13 0.60 7.42 -9.18
C TRP A 13 1.90 7.72 -9.91
N GLU A 14 2.01 8.89 -10.51
CA GLU A 14 3.23 9.33 -11.20
C GLU A 14 4.41 9.45 -10.23
N TYR A 15 4.18 9.95 -9.02
CA TYR A 15 5.19 9.97 -7.97
C TYR A 15 5.73 8.57 -7.69
N TYR A 16 4.85 7.58 -7.46
CA TYR A 16 5.29 6.23 -7.10
C TYR A 16 5.97 5.50 -8.24
N ASP A 17 5.54 5.72 -9.49
CA ASP A 17 6.22 5.15 -10.66
C ASP A 17 7.66 5.68 -10.78
N ARG A 18 7.85 6.98 -10.69
CA ARG A 18 9.19 7.59 -10.73
C ARG A 18 10.02 7.27 -9.48
N ARG A 19 9.39 7.23 -8.32
CA ARG A 19 10.03 6.87 -7.05
C ARG A 19 10.60 5.46 -7.05
N ALA A 20 9.97 4.52 -7.76
CA ALA A 20 10.43 3.15 -7.88
C ALA A 20 11.81 3.05 -8.58
N VAL A 21 12.13 3.99 -9.46
CA VAL A 21 13.44 4.07 -10.13
C VAL A 21 14.54 4.52 -9.18
N GLU A 22 14.23 5.33 -8.15
CA GLU A 22 15.21 5.82 -7.17
C GLU A 22 15.65 4.78 -6.13
N GLY A 23 14.99 3.63 -6.11
CA GLY A 23 15.30 2.49 -5.24
C GLY A 23 14.26 2.18 -4.17
N ALA A 24 14.41 1.03 -3.53
CA ALA A 24 13.50 0.53 -2.51
C ALA A 24 13.42 1.45 -1.29
N ARG A 25 12.23 1.54 -0.68
CA ARG A 25 12.05 2.23 0.60
C ARG A 25 12.76 1.45 1.70
N THR A 26 13.60 2.15 2.45
CA THR A 26 14.19 1.60 3.68
C THR A 26 13.31 1.97 4.89
N ILE A 27 13.49 1.30 6.00
CA ILE A 27 12.84 1.65 7.28
C ILE A 27 13.18 3.08 7.72
N GLY A 28 14.36 3.58 7.36
CA GLY A 28 14.75 4.97 7.58
C GLY A 28 13.84 5.99 6.90
N HIS A 29 13.28 5.66 5.73
CA HIS A 29 12.29 6.51 5.08
C HIS A 29 10.96 6.54 5.85
N ALA A 30 10.58 5.44 6.51
CA ALA A 30 9.41 5.40 7.37
C ALA A 30 9.60 6.31 8.60
N LEU A 31 10.76 6.27 9.23
CA LEU A 31 11.08 7.16 10.35
C LEU A 31 11.03 8.64 9.93
N ALA A 32 11.66 8.99 8.81
CA ALA A 32 11.65 10.36 8.27
C ALA A 32 10.21 10.82 7.95
N TYR A 33 9.39 9.92 7.43
CA TYR A 33 7.98 10.15 7.15
C TYR A 33 7.20 10.53 8.42
N TRP A 34 7.28 9.72 9.47
CA TRP A 34 6.57 9.96 10.72
C TRP A 34 7.05 11.22 11.43
N LYS A 35 8.35 11.47 11.48
CA LYS A 35 8.93 12.72 12.02
C LYS A 35 8.46 13.95 11.25
N GLY A 36 8.33 13.86 9.94
CA GLY A 36 7.78 14.91 9.09
C GLY A 36 6.32 15.25 9.36
N LEU A 37 5.57 14.33 9.98
CA LEU A 37 4.21 14.53 10.47
C LEU A 37 4.15 14.99 11.94
N GLY A 38 5.28 15.27 12.56
CA GLY A 38 5.35 15.66 13.97
C GLY A 38 5.17 14.48 14.94
N VAL A 39 5.27 13.25 14.47
CA VAL A 39 5.16 12.05 15.30
C VAL A 39 6.54 11.72 15.88
N GLU A 40 6.65 11.73 17.19
CA GLU A 40 7.84 11.20 17.87
C GLU A 40 7.87 9.68 17.67
N ALA A 41 8.93 9.21 17.02
CA ALA A 41 9.12 7.80 16.69
C ALA A 41 10.60 7.44 16.68
N THR A 42 10.90 6.19 17.00
CA THR A 42 12.22 5.57 16.85
C THR A 42 12.18 4.51 15.76
N LEU A 43 13.35 4.16 15.22
CA LEU A 43 13.44 3.05 14.26
C LEU A 43 12.95 1.75 14.88
N SER A 44 13.36 1.46 16.12
CA SER A 44 13.01 0.22 16.80
C SER A 44 11.50 0.04 17.02
N GLU A 45 10.75 1.11 17.30
CA GLU A 45 9.30 1.05 17.44
C GLU A 45 8.62 0.69 16.09
N ILE A 46 9.07 1.33 15.01
CA ILE A 46 8.53 1.06 13.67
C ILE A 46 8.90 -0.35 13.21
N GLU A 47 10.14 -0.79 13.45
CA GLU A 47 10.62 -2.14 13.14
C GLU A 47 9.89 -3.22 13.91
N ALA A 48 9.60 -3.00 15.20
CA ALA A 48 8.84 -3.92 16.02
C ALA A 48 7.44 -4.17 15.45
N GLU A 49 6.68 -3.10 15.16
CA GLU A 49 5.35 -3.25 14.56
C GLU A 49 5.42 -3.89 13.16
N ALA A 50 6.42 -3.50 12.34
CA ALA A 50 6.61 -4.11 11.03
C ALA A 50 6.91 -5.62 11.14
N ALA A 51 7.68 -6.05 12.13
CA ALA A 51 7.98 -7.44 12.38
C ALA A 51 6.74 -8.23 12.82
N GLU A 52 5.91 -7.65 13.69
CA GLU A 52 4.63 -8.26 14.11
C GLU A 52 3.68 -8.44 12.92
N VAL A 53 3.52 -7.42 12.09
CA VAL A 53 2.69 -7.50 10.87
C VAL A 53 3.22 -8.59 9.93
N ARG A 54 4.54 -8.66 9.69
CA ARG A 54 5.15 -9.73 8.88
C ARG A 54 4.93 -11.12 9.48
N GLN A 55 5.01 -11.25 10.80
CA GLN A 55 4.72 -12.51 11.47
C GLN A 55 3.26 -12.94 11.28
N LEU A 56 2.32 -12.01 11.40
CA LEU A 56 0.90 -12.27 11.12
C LEU A 56 0.69 -12.71 9.66
N ILE A 57 1.30 -12.01 8.70
CA ILE A 57 1.22 -12.38 7.28
C ILE A 57 1.73 -13.81 7.07
N ARG A 58 2.92 -14.15 7.58
CA ARG A 58 3.52 -15.49 7.44
C ARG A 58 2.72 -16.59 8.13
N SER A 59 1.94 -16.25 9.16
CA SER A 59 1.09 -17.21 9.89
C SER A 59 -0.26 -17.47 9.22
N MET A 60 -0.60 -16.72 8.17
CA MET A 60 -1.84 -16.94 7.42
C MET A 60 -1.80 -18.29 6.69
N PRO A 61 -2.95 -18.95 6.49
CA PRO A 61 -3.00 -20.16 5.69
C PRO A 61 -2.45 -19.94 4.28
N PRO A 62 -1.58 -20.82 3.76
CA PRO A 62 -1.12 -20.73 2.38
C PRO A 62 -2.28 -20.78 1.41
N SER A 63 -2.32 -19.85 0.46
CA SER A 63 -3.40 -19.76 -0.52
C SER A 63 -2.94 -19.09 -1.82
N PRO A 64 -3.67 -19.31 -2.93
CA PRO A 64 -3.49 -18.49 -4.13
C PRO A 64 -3.79 -17.03 -3.84
N PHE A 65 -2.91 -16.10 -4.25
CA PHE A 65 -3.09 -14.68 -3.97
C PHE A 65 -2.76 -13.76 -5.15
N VAL A 66 -3.31 -12.56 -5.10
CA VAL A 66 -2.85 -11.40 -5.85
C VAL A 66 -2.42 -10.32 -4.88
N GLU A 67 -1.17 -9.92 -4.90
CA GLU A 67 -0.70 -8.72 -4.21
C GLU A 67 -0.92 -7.51 -5.10
N VAL A 68 -1.82 -6.61 -4.69
CA VAL A 68 -2.14 -5.39 -5.43
C VAL A 68 -1.35 -4.22 -4.88
N GLY A 69 -0.68 -3.48 -5.77
CA GLY A 69 0.23 -2.41 -5.37
C GLY A 69 1.50 -2.95 -4.71
N ALA A 70 2.05 -4.03 -5.26
CA ALA A 70 3.21 -4.73 -4.69
C ALA A 70 4.45 -3.83 -4.54
N GLY A 71 4.52 -2.75 -5.34
CA GLY A 71 5.70 -1.91 -5.36
C GLY A 71 6.96 -2.73 -5.66
N PRO A 72 8.07 -2.50 -4.93
CA PRO A 72 9.30 -3.29 -5.09
C PRO A 72 9.27 -4.64 -4.34
N GLY A 73 8.11 -5.14 -3.91
CA GLY A 73 7.97 -6.44 -3.28
C GLY A 73 8.22 -6.48 -1.77
N THR A 74 7.91 -5.40 -1.07
CA THR A 74 8.20 -5.27 0.38
C THR A 74 7.58 -6.39 1.22
N PHE A 75 6.40 -6.88 0.84
CA PHE A 75 5.68 -7.94 1.54
C PHE A 75 5.53 -9.22 0.71
N THR A 76 5.85 -9.19 -0.58
CA THR A 76 5.66 -10.31 -1.52
C THR A 76 6.26 -11.62 -1.00
N ALA A 77 7.50 -11.57 -0.49
CA ALA A 77 8.20 -12.73 0.04
C ALA A 77 7.63 -13.25 1.38
N ASP A 78 6.80 -12.48 2.06
CA ASP A 78 6.18 -12.87 3.33
C ASP A 78 4.83 -13.57 3.12
N LEU A 79 4.24 -13.46 1.92
CA LEU A 79 2.92 -14.01 1.62
C LEU A 79 2.98 -15.55 1.47
N PRO A 80 2.25 -16.30 2.30
CA PRO A 80 2.26 -17.76 2.22
C PRO A 80 1.41 -18.25 1.04
N GLY A 81 1.98 -19.16 0.26
CA GLY A 81 1.31 -19.76 -0.90
C GLY A 81 1.96 -19.39 -2.22
N TRP A 82 1.16 -19.29 -3.28
CA TRP A 82 1.62 -18.89 -4.60
C TRP A 82 0.72 -17.78 -5.15
N GLY A 83 1.29 -16.88 -5.94
CA GLY A 83 0.49 -15.78 -6.45
C GLY A 83 1.24 -14.90 -7.44
N ILE A 84 0.67 -13.77 -7.70
CA ILE A 84 1.21 -12.74 -8.58
C ILE A 84 1.33 -11.41 -7.84
N ALA A 85 2.38 -10.67 -8.14
CA ALA A 85 2.54 -9.29 -7.72
C ALA A 85 2.05 -8.36 -8.83
N LEU A 86 1.09 -7.48 -8.50
CA LEU A 86 0.50 -6.55 -9.44
C LEU A 86 0.84 -5.12 -9.01
N ASP A 87 1.35 -4.34 -9.94
CA ASP A 87 1.58 -2.90 -9.76
C ASP A 87 1.41 -2.18 -11.10
N GLN A 88 1.17 -0.89 -11.08
CA GLN A 88 1.15 -0.08 -12.31
C GLN A 88 2.56 0.34 -12.75
N SER A 89 3.53 0.37 -11.82
CA SER A 89 4.91 0.75 -12.08
C SER A 89 5.72 -0.44 -12.61
N GLU A 90 6.10 -0.38 -13.89
CA GLU A 90 7.01 -1.36 -14.48
C GLU A 90 8.38 -1.37 -13.77
N ALA A 91 8.84 -0.20 -13.29
CA ALA A 91 10.11 -0.09 -12.57
C ALA A 91 10.06 -0.87 -11.24
N ALA A 92 8.97 -0.76 -10.50
CA ALA A 92 8.75 -1.53 -9.27
C ALA A 92 8.69 -3.04 -9.54
N LEU A 93 7.94 -3.45 -10.56
CA LEU A 93 7.78 -4.86 -10.94
C LEU A 93 9.09 -5.51 -11.40
N ARG A 94 10.02 -4.75 -11.99
CA ARG A 94 11.36 -5.26 -12.32
C ARG A 94 12.13 -5.69 -11.07
N VAL A 95 11.99 -4.96 -9.97
CA VAL A 95 12.62 -5.32 -8.70
C VAL A 95 12.06 -6.65 -8.18
N VAL A 96 10.72 -6.81 -8.18
CA VAL A 96 10.07 -8.07 -7.78
C VAL A 96 10.52 -9.24 -8.65
N ARG A 97 10.51 -9.06 -9.98
CA ARG A 97 10.89 -10.11 -10.97
C ARG A 97 12.33 -10.59 -10.79
N SER A 98 13.23 -9.70 -10.41
CA SER A 98 14.64 -10.03 -10.14
C SER A 98 14.90 -10.54 -8.73
N GLY A 99 13.89 -10.58 -7.86
CA GLY A 99 13.98 -11.12 -6.52
C GLY A 99 14.17 -12.63 -6.48
N PRO A 100 14.64 -13.17 -5.34
CA PRO A 100 15.00 -14.58 -5.20
C PRO A 100 13.80 -15.53 -5.35
N ASP A 101 12.59 -15.06 -5.07
CA ASP A 101 11.39 -15.89 -5.03
C ASP A 101 10.76 -16.12 -6.42
N GLY A 102 11.23 -15.38 -7.44
CA GLY A 102 10.75 -15.52 -8.81
C GLY A 102 9.23 -15.26 -8.96
N THR A 103 8.64 -14.46 -8.09
CA THR A 103 7.20 -14.20 -8.09
C THR A 103 6.75 -13.64 -9.44
N PRO A 104 5.76 -14.24 -10.11
CA PRO A 104 5.20 -13.72 -11.34
C PRO A 104 4.65 -12.30 -11.13
N VAL A 105 4.87 -11.43 -12.11
CA VAL A 105 4.44 -10.03 -12.04
C VAL A 105 3.49 -9.68 -13.17
N VAL A 106 2.51 -8.84 -12.87
CA VAL A 106 1.54 -8.33 -13.84
C VAL A 106 1.43 -6.82 -13.68
N ARG A 107 1.56 -6.08 -14.78
CA ARG A 107 1.28 -4.64 -14.78
C ARG A 107 -0.23 -4.42 -14.86
N GLY A 108 -0.77 -3.64 -13.93
CA GLY A 108 -2.21 -3.38 -13.89
C GLY A 108 -2.60 -2.22 -12.97
N ASP A 109 -3.83 -1.77 -13.14
CA ASP A 109 -4.47 -0.77 -12.29
C ASP A 109 -5.29 -1.49 -11.20
N ALA A 110 -5.10 -1.09 -9.94
CA ALA A 110 -5.82 -1.62 -8.79
C ALA A 110 -7.36 -1.46 -8.91
N ARG A 111 -7.80 -0.45 -9.68
CA ARG A 111 -9.22 -0.16 -9.92
C ARG A 111 -9.85 -0.99 -11.03
N ARG A 112 -9.03 -1.75 -11.77
CA ARG A 112 -9.44 -2.64 -12.86
C ARG A 112 -8.44 -3.78 -12.99
N LEU A 113 -8.59 -4.80 -12.17
CA LEU A 113 -7.63 -5.90 -12.08
C LEU A 113 -7.74 -6.83 -13.31
N PRO A 114 -6.62 -7.11 -14.01
CA PRO A 114 -6.59 -8.01 -15.16
C PRO A 114 -6.60 -9.49 -14.72
N VAL A 115 -7.52 -9.84 -13.84
CA VAL A 115 -7.68 -11.14 -13.20
C VAL A 115 -9.14 -11.58 -13.37
N ARG A 116 -9.35 -12.87 -13.61
CA ARG A 116 -10.70 -13.44 -13.76
C ARG A 116 -11.45 -13.41 -12.43
N ASP A 117 -12.78 -13.46 -12.50
CA ASP A 117 -13.62 -13.59 -11.32
C ASP A 117 -13.26 -14.85 -10.53
N ARG A 118 -13.17 -14.70 -9.20
CA ARG A 118 -12.90 -15.81 -8.25
C ARG A 118 -11.66 -16.64 -8.61
N ALA A 119 -10.62 -15.99 -9.16
CA ALA A 119 -9.43 -16.68 -9.64
C ALA A 119 -8.43 -17.03 -8.52
N VAL A 120 -8.53 -16.34 -7.39
CA VAL A 120 -7.62 -16.52 -6.24
C VAL A 120 -8.43 -16.56 -4.94
N ALA A 121 -7.82 -17.06 -3.87
CA ALA A 121 -8.45 -17.06 -2.56
C ALA A 121 -8.30 -15.71 -1.86
N ARG A 122 -7.18 -15.01 -2.12
CA ARG A 122 -6.83 -13.79 -1.38
C ARG A 122 -6.38 -12.66 -2.30
N VAL A 123 -6.88 -11.45 -2.03
CA VAL A 123 -6.25 -10.19 -2.42
C VAL A 123 -5.48 -9.66 -1.22
N PHE A 124 -4.22 -9.34 -1.40
CA PHE A 124 -3.38 -8.67 -0.40
C PHE A 124 -3.03 -7.28 -0.91
N ALA A 125 -3.21 -6.27 -0.07
CA ALA A 125 -2.97 -4.87 -0.43
C ALA A 125 -2.19 -4.17 0.70
N ALA A 126 -0.89 -3.91 0.48
CA ALA A 126 -0.05 -3.24 1.46
C ALA A 126 0.30 -1.82 1.01
N HIS A 127 -0.04 -0.83 1.84
CA HIS A 127 0.26 0.59 1.63
C HIS A 127 -0.29 1.21 0.34
N ILE A 128 -1.24 0.56 -0.30
CA ILE A 128 -1.93 1.09 -1.48
C ILE A 128 -3.29 1.68 -1.13
N TYR A 129 -4.04 1.06 -0.21
CA TYR A 129 -5.40 1.48 0.09
C TYR A 129 -5.46 2.93 0.62
N GLY A 130 -4.48 3.33 1.42
CA GLY A 130 -4.30 4.70 1.89
C GLY A 130 -3.83 5.71 0.84
N LEU A 131 -3.50 5.27 -0.38
CA LEU A 131 -3.18 6.14 -1.50
C LEU A 131 -4.39 6.39 -2.42
N LEU A 132 -5.44 5.58 -2.28
CA LEU A 132 -6.66 5.70 -3.04
C LEU A 132 -7.55 6.81 -2.45
N THR A 133 -8.02 7.71 -3.29
CA THR A 133 -9.05 8.67 -2.90
C THR A 133 -10.37 7.95 -2.63
N LYS A 134 -11.35 8.64 -2.07
CA LYS A 134 -12.67 8.06 -1.80
C LYS A 134 -13.34 7.47 -3.05
N GLU A 135 -13.18 8.15 -4.18
CA GLU A 135 -13.71 7.75 -5.48
C GLU A 135 -13.02 6.50 -6.02
N GLU A 136 -11.71 6.34 -5.73
CA GLU A 136 -10.88 5.21 -6.19
C GLU A 136 -11.02 3.96 -5.30
N ARG A 137 -11.34 4.12 -4.02
CA ARG A 137 -11.52 2.98 -3.10
C ARG A 137 -12.69 2.08 -3.50
N ARG A 138 -13.81 2.68 -3.96
CA ARG A 138 -14.98 1.90 -4.36
C ARG A 138 -14.71 0.92 -5.52
N PRO A 139 -14.16 1.34 -6.67
CA PRO A 139 -13.79 0.39 -7.72
C PRO A 139 -12.72 -0.62 -7.26
N PHE A 140 -11.74 -0.23 -6.44
CA PHE A 140 -10.78 -1.18 -5.88
C PHE A 140 -11.46 -2.28 -5.06
N LEU A 141 -12.35 -1.93 -4.12
CA LEU A 141 -13.06 -2.93 -3.31
C LEU A 141 -13.95 -3.83 -4.15
N SER A 142 -14.61 -3.27 -5.18
CA SER A 142 -15.40 -4.05 -6.13
C SER A 142 -14.56 -5.09 -6.87
N GLU A 143 -13.38 -4.70 -7.34
CA GLU A 143 -12.45 -5.58 -8.03
C GLU A 143 -11.84 -6.64 -7.09
N ALA A 144 -11.44 -6.26 -5.88
CA ALA A 144 -10.92 -7.20 -4.90
C ALA A 144 -11.94 -8.31 -4.59
N ARG A 145 -13.21 -7.92 -4.31
CA ARG A 145 -14.31 -8.86 -4.05
C ARG A 145 -14.72 -9.68 -5.28
N ARG A 146 -14.50 -9.18 -6.48
CA ARG A 146 -14.77 -9.90 -7.71
C ARG A 146 -13.80 -11.07 -7.90
N ILE A 147 -12.52 -10.87 -7.61
CA ILE A 147 -11.47 -11.85 -7.92
C ILE A 147 -11.13 -12.80 -6.76
N ALA A 148 -11.49 -12.45 -5.51
CA ALA A 148 -11.14 -13.23 -4.32
C ALA A 148 -12.28 -13.23 -3.28
N GLU A 149 -12.21 -14.22 -2.37
CA GLU A 149 -13.11 -14.31 -1.22
C GLU A 149 -12.56 -13.56 0.00
N GLU A 150 -11.25 -13.40 0.09
CA GLU A 150 -10.57 -12.72 1.19
C GLU A 150 -9.81 -11.49 0.68
N LEU A 151 -10.01 -10.35 1.35
CA LEU A 151 -9.22 -9.14 1.19
C LEU A 151 -8.44 -8.88 2.47
N VAL A 152 -7.11 -8.75 2.36
CA VAL A 152 -6.24 -8.34 3.47
C VAL A 152 -5.62 -6.99 3.12
N VAL A 153 -5.83 -6.01 3.99
CA VAL A 153 -5.25 -4.67 3.86
C VAL A 153 -4.27 -4.42 4.99
N VAL A 154 -3.04 -4.07 4.64
CA VAL A 154 -2.03 -3.53 5.55
C VAL A 154 -1.78 -2.08 5.16
N ASP A 155 -1.94 -1.14 6.10
CA ASP A 155 -1.68 0.27 5.79
C ASP A 155 -1.15 1.04 7.00
N ALA A 156 -0.90 2.34 6.80
CA ALA A 156 -0.38 3.22 7.84
C ALA A 156 -1.41 3.47 8.94
N GLY A 157 -1.02 3.22 10.17
CA GLY A 157 -1.78 3.60 11.36
C GLY A 157 -1.98 5.11 11.46
N ARG A 158 -2.85 5.54 12.38
CA ARG A 158 -3.13 6.94 12.64
C ARG A 158 -2.72 7.34 14.06
N PRO A 159 -1.43 7.68 14.29
CA PRO A 159 -1.00 8.22 15.58
C PRO A 159 -1.79 9.48 15.98
N PRO A 160 -1.91 9.79 17.27
CA PRO A 160 -2.55 11.02 17.74
C PRO A 160 -1.95 12.26 17.06
N GLY A 161 -2.80 13.19 16.63
CA GLY A 161 -2.41 14.42 15.94
C GLY A 161 -2.21 14.26 14.42
N VAL A 162 -2.17 13.04 13.89
CA VAL A 162 -2.05 12.82 12.45
C VAL A 162 -3.44 12.91 11.81
N PRO A 163 -3.61 13.74 10.74
CA PRO A 163 -4.88 13.83 10.03
C PRO A 163 -5.24 12.50 9.35
N ALA A 164 -6.53 12.18 9.33
CA ALA A 164 -7.02 10.97 8.69
C ALA A 164 -6.69 10.97 7.17
N GLU A 165 -6.90 12.08 6.51
CA GLU A 165 -6.63 12.26 5.07
C GLU A 165 -5.95 13.60 4.84
N HIS A 166 -4.97 13.64 3.94
CA HIS A 166 -4.33 14.89 3.51
C HIS A 166 -3.55 14.71 2.22
N TRP A 167 -3.29 15.83 1.55
CA TRP A 167 -2.36 15.91 0.43
C TRP A 167 -0.98 16.33 0.92
N GLN A 168 0.04 15.64 0.47
CA GLN A 168 1.44 15.91 0.81
C GLN A 168 2.21 16.33 -0.44
N HIS A 169 3.07 17.33 -0.28
CA HIS A 169 4.08 17.62 -1.30
C HIS A 169 5.31 16.73 -1.07
N ARG A 170 5.65 15.93 -2.07
CA ARG A 170 6.83 15.05 -2.03
C ARG A 170 7.75 15.37 -3.19
N THR A 171 9.03 15.57 -2.87
CA THR A 171 10.06 15.87 -3.85
C THR A 171 10.91 14.63 -4.09
N LEU A 172 11.17 14.30 -5.35
CA LEU A 172 12.14 13.29 -5.77
C LEU A 172 13.56 13.85 -5.77
N GLY A 173 14.56 12.97 -5.84
CA GLY A 173 15.97 13.35 -5.86
C GLY A 173 16.35 14.33 -6.99
N GLY A 174 15.62 14.32 -8.09
CA GLY A 174 15.74 15.26 -9.21
C GLY A 174 15.11 16.65 -8.98
N GLY A 175 14.52 16.91 -7.81
CA GLY A 175 13.87 18.19 -7.48
C GLY A 175 12.41 18.34 -7.93
N GLU A 176 11.86 17.37 -8.64
CA GLU A 176 10.45 17.38 -9.05
C GLU A 176 9.53 17.15 -7.85
N THR A 177 8.49 17.97 -7.71
CA THR A 177 7.53 17.92 -6.61
C THR A 177 6.17 17.46 -7.09
N PHE A 178 5.59 16.51 -6.34
CA PHE A 178 4.31 15.88 -6.60
C PHE A 178 3.34 16.13 -5.46
N SER A 179 2.06 16.24 -5.77
CA SER A 179 0.98 16.21 -4.79
C SER A 179 0.53 14.76 -4.62
N VAL A 180 0.76 14.20 -3.44
CA VAL A 180 0.48 12.80 -3.12
C VAL A 180 -0.62 12.71 -2.08
N PHE A 181 -1.71 12.03 -2.40
CA PHE A 181 -2.77 11.73 -1.44
C PHE A 181 -2.29 10.70 -0.43
N ARG A 182 -2.65 10.88 0.84
CA ARG A 182 -2.39 9.89 1.88
C ARG A 182 -3.52 9.86 2.89
N ARG A 183 -3.94 8.65 3.26
CA ARG A 183 -4.83 8.37 4.37
C ARG A 183 -4.13 7.51 5.42
N HIS A 184 -4.48 7.76 6.69
CA HIS A 184 -4.06 6.99 7.86
C HIS A 184 -5.30 6.39 8.51
N PHE A 185 -5.12 5.24 9.14
CA PHE A 185 -6.25 4.44 9.59
C PHE A 185 -6.21 4.14 11.09
N ASP A 186 -7.38 4.20 11.69
CA ASP A 186 -7.69 3.41 12.87
C ASP A 186 -8.15 2.04 12.37
N ALA A 187 -7.68 0.94 12.99
CA ALA A 187 -7.95 -0.40 12.49
C ALA A 187 -9.46 -0.73 12.47
N GLU A 188 -10.21 -0.30 13.50
CA GLU A 188 -11.66 -0.48 13.59
C GLU A 188 -12.41 0.31 12.50
N ALA A 189 -11.98 1.55 12.23
CA ALA A 189 -12.58 2.36 11.17
C ALA A 189 -12.32 1.76 9.78
N LEU A 190 -11.11 1.22 9.53
CA LEU A 190 -10.80 0.50 8.30
C LEU A 190 -11.60 -0.79 8.18
N ALA A 191 -11.72 -1.55 9.27
CA ALA A 191 -12.52 -2.78 9.30
C ALA A 191 -13.98 -2.52 8.97
N ALA A 192 -14.57 -1.48 9.56
CA ALA A 192 -15.95 -1.09 9.26
C ALA A 192 -16.13 -0.64 7.80
N GLU A 193 -15.13 0.01 7.20
CA GLU A 193 -15.19 0.47 5.79
C GLU A 193 -15.17 -0.69 4.79
N ILE A 194 -14.43 -1.75 5.09
CA ILE A 194 -14.27 -2.89 4.17
C ILE A 194 -15.12 -4.12 4.54
N ASP A 195 -16.03 -4.01 5.52
CA ASP A 195 -16.86 -5.09 6.09
C ASP A 195 -16.01 -6.23 6.68
N GLY A 196 -14.94 -5.88 7.36
CA GLY A 196 -13.94 -6.82 7.87
C GLY A 196 -13.76 -6.79 9.38
N ARG A 197 -12.64 -7.34 9.82
CA ARG A 197 -12.18 -7.33 11.22
C ARG A 197 -10.70 -6.99 11.31
N PRO A 198 -10.26 -6.30 12.40
CA PRO A 198 -8.85 -6.07 12.64
C PRO A 198 -8.08 -7.37 12.90
N LEU A 199 -6.88 -7.44 12.36
CA LEU A 199 -5.86 -8.44 12.70
C LEU A 199 -4.72 -7.82 13.49
N PHE A 200 -4.43 -6.53 13.26
CA PHE A 200 -3.42 -5.77 13.97
C PHE A 200 -3.83 -4.30 14.07
N SER A 201 -3.64 -3.72 15.24
CA SER A 201 -3.92 -2.30 15.52
C SER A 201 -2.72 -1.70 16.25
N GLY A 202 -1.75 -1.24 15.48
CA GLY A 202 -0.56 -0.58 15.99
C GLY A 202 -0.61 0.93 15.79
N ARG A 203 0.44 1.59 16.21
CA ARG A 203 0.62 3.02 16.06
C ARG A 203 1.00 3.40 14.63
N PHE A 204 1.86 2.59 13.99
CA PHE A 204 2.42 2.85 12.66
C PHE A 204 1.81 1.98 11.57
N TYR A 205 1.25 0.84 11.96
CA TYR A 205 0.62 -0.10 11.05
C TYR A 205 -0.76 -0.50 11.55
N VAL A 206 -1.64 -0.76 10.60
CA VAL A 206 -2.90 -1.50 10.83
C VAL A 206 -2.98 -2.64 9.84
N MET A 207 -3.60 -3.75 10.24
CA MET A 207 -3.91 -4.87 9.36
C MET A 207 -5.35 -5.31 9.57
N VAL A 208 -6.10 -5.46 8.49
CA VAL A 208 -7.53 -5.81 8.51
C VAL A 208 -7.79 -6.88 7.45
N THR A 209 -8.68 -7.82 7.75
CA THR A 209 -9.20 -8.81 6.77
C THR A 209 -10.71 -8.69 6.62
N ALA A 210 -11.21 -8.87 5.38
CA ALA A 210 -12.62 -8.85 5.00
C ALA A 210 -12.93 -10.00 4.04
#